data_22fb046fcdf58b6df44b27d6f8c75a48
#
_entry.id   22fb046fcdf58b6df44b27d6f8c75a48
#
_cell.length_a   1.000
_cell.length_b   1.000
_cell.length_c   1.000
_cell.angle_alpha   90.00
_cell.angle_beta   90.00
_cell.angle_gamma   90.00
#
_symmetry.space_group_name_H-M   'P 1'
#
loop_
_entity.id
_entity.type
_entity.pdbx_description
1 polymer ?
#
loop_
_entity_poly.entity_id
_entity_poly.type
_entity_poly.pdbx_seq_one_letter_code
_entity_poly.pdbx_strand_id
1 'polypeptide(L)'
;MRPRERRKTGEQDLFRSRLDQVINMEHALVKLARTIDWRFLEEKFGAVYADGSGRPPLPTRLMAGLAILKHTYNLSDEVLCELWIENPYYQYFCGEEFFQHRLPLDRSSMTNWRNRMGEERLQALLQESLAVATRSGAMKPGDLARVIVDTTVQPKNITFPTDAKLLNRAREKLVKLAKRLGVGLRQSYTRVGKFALIQHQRYAHAKQFKRANRALRTLKTYLGRVIRDIARKIDGDPRLEAKFAPLLSLARRVRAQERGQRGPKIYSLHAPEVECIGKGKPHKPYEFGVKVSVATTLKHCKGGQFVAHAQALPGNPYDGHTLAAVIPTIERLVGNTIERLHADAGYRGHNAPPNYKFKVYTSRQKRRVTPAIKREMKRRAAVEPVIGHTKQEHRMGRNYLAHRHGDANNAVLAAAGYNFRRLIRWLSDFLRLLLAMLLLSAECTQA
;
A
#
# COMPACT_ATOMS: atom_id res chain seq x y z
N MET A 1 9.57 24.88 -6.51
CA MET A 1 9.86 24.99 -7.94
C MET A 1 9.14 23.84 -8.64
N ARG A 2 8.41 24.09 -9.73
CA ARG A 2 7.78 23.02 -10.51
C ARG A 2 8.85 22.27 -11.30
N PRO A 3 8.68 20.96 -11.58
CA PRO A 3 9.58 20.22 -12.45
C PRO A 3 9.63 20.91 -13.81
N ARG A 4 10.82 21.23 -14.29
CA ARG A 4 10.98 21.74 -15.66
C ARG A 4 11.27 20.56 -16.57
N GLU A 5 10.63 20.51 -17.75
CA GLU A 5 11.09 19.63 -18.82
C GLU A 5 12.56 20.00 -19.11
N ARG A 6 13.43 19.00 -19.00
CA ARG A 6 14.81 19.19 -19.49
C ARG A 6 14.74 19.35 -20.99
N ARG A 7 14.90 20.57 -21.51
CA ARG A 7 15.24 20.79 -22.92
C ARG A 7 16.61 20.14 -23.13
N LYS A 8 16.62 18.95 -23.66
CA LYS A 8 17.84 18.30 -24.14
C LYS A 8 18.15 18.91 -25.46
N THR A 9 19.21 19.74 -25.56
CA THR A 9 19.65 20.40 -26.79
C THR A 9 20.25 19.41 -27.79
N GLY A 10 20.52 18.15 -27.38
CA GLY A 10 21.07 17.13 -28.27
C GLY A 10 22.55 17.30 -28.62
N GLU A 11 23.13 18.47 -28.38
CA GLU A 11 24.50 18.81 -28.80
C GLU A 11 25.59 17.87 -28.22
N GLN A 12 25.38 17.31 -27.02
CA GLN A 12 26.32 16.38 -26.41
C GLN A 12 26.00 14.89 -26.69
N ASP A 13 24.92 14.63 -27.41
CA ASP A 13 24.37 13.26 -27.58
C ASP A 13 24.41 12.78 -29.06
N LEU A 14 25.15 13.45 -29.92
CA LEU A 14 25.27 13.16 -31.37
C LEU A 14 25.62 11.71 -31.71
N PHE A 15 26.33 11.01 -30.80
CA PHE A 15 26.75 9.62 -30.97
C PHE A 15 26.01 8.62 -30.07
N ARG A 16 24.94 9.07 -29.37
CA ARG A 16 24.14 8.19 -28.53
C ARG A 16 22.87 7.77 -29.26
N SER A 17 22.65 6.46 -29.34
CA SER A 17 21.38 5.94 -29.86
C SER A 17 20.26 6.25 -28.88
N ARG A 18 19.13 6.75 -29.40
CA ARG A 18 17.93 7.00 -28.63
C ARG A 18 17.28 5.66 -28.20
N LEU A 19 16.64 5.64 -27.04
CA LEU A 19 15.97 4.44 -26.54
C LEU A 19 14.90 3.93 -27.52
N ASP A 20 14.18 4.82 -28.20
CA ASP A 20 13.15 4.46 -29.17
C ASP A 20 13.70 3.77 -30.42
N GLN A 21 15.01 3.87 -30.69
CA GLN A 21 15.70 3.18 -31.75
C GLN A 21 16.28 1.82 -31.31
N VAL A 22 16.49 1.64 -30.02
CA VAL A 22 17.16 0.45 -29.43
C VAL A 22 16.15 -0.57 -28.93
N ILE A 23 15.01 -0.12 -28.38
CA ILE A 23 13.99 -1.00 -27.78
C ILE A 23 12.90 -1.36 -28.78
N ASN A 24 12.23 -2.49 -28.52
CA ASN A 24 11.04 -2.87 -29.30
C ASN A 24 9.86 -1.95 -28.94
N MET A 25 9.47 -1.10 -29.89
CA MET A 25 8.39 -0.11 -29.71
C MET A 25 7.00 -0.74 -29.62
N GLU A 26 6.85 -2.01 -29.98
CA GLU A 26 5.63 -2.79 -29.83
C GLU A 26 5.53 -3.51 -28.46
N HIS A 27 6.54 -3.39 -27.63
CA HIS A 27 6.53 -3.96 -26.29
C HIS A 27 5.40 -3.35 -25.44
N ALA A 28 4.70 -4.19 -24.64
CA ALA A 28 3.52 -3.78 -23.87
C ALA A 28 3.77 -2.60 -22.92
N LEU A 29 4.97 -2.53 -22.31
CA LEU A 29 5.34 -1.43 -21.42
C LEU A 29 5.51 -0.11 -22.20
N VAL A 30 6.00 -0.16 -23.45
CA VAL A 30 6.11 1.03 -24.33
C VAL A 30 4.73 1.50 -24.74
N LYS A 31 3.84 0.59 -25.14
CA LYS A 31 2.42 0.90 -25.45
C LYS A 31 1.73 1.53 -24.25
N LEU A 32 1.94 0.98 -23.06
CA LEU A 32 1.41 1.55 -21.84
C LEU A 32 1.95 2.97 -21.60
N ALA A 33 3.26 3.18 -21.74
CA ALA A 33 3.89 4.49 -21.59
C ALA A 33 3.31 5.56 -22.53
N ARG A 34 2.94 5.17 -23.75
CA ARG A 34 2.30 6.04 -24.75
C ARG A 34 0.82 6.31 -24.45
N THR A 35 0.13 5.38 -23.77
CA THR A 35 -1.30 5.49 -23.46
C THR A 35 -1.56 6.29 -22.19
N ILE A 36 -0.61 6.33 -21.25
CA ILE A 36 -0.72 7.11 -20.01
C ILE A 36 -0.72 8.61 -20.35
N ASP A 37 -1.67 9.34 -19.74
CA ASP A 37 -1.69 10.81 -19.79
C ASP A 37 -0.74 11.37 -18.72
N TRP A 38 0.52 11.58 -19.13
CA TRP A 38 1.54 12.12 -18.23
C TRP A 38 1.28 13.59 -17.87
N ARG A 39 0.56 14.38 -18.72
CA ARG A 39 0.20 15.75 -18.41
C ARG A 39 -0.79 15.84 -17.27
N PHE A 40 -1.82 14.98 -17.30
CA PHE A 40 -2.76 14.85 -16.18
C PHE A 40 -2.02 14.55 -14.86
N LEU A 41 -1.08 13.60 -14.86
CA LEU A 41 -0.30 13.28 -13.68
C LEU A 41 0.61 14.44 -13.24
N GLU A 42 1.18 15.18 -14.19
CA GLU A 42 2.02 16.35 -13.91
C GLU A 42 1.21 17.48 -13.27
N GLU A 43 0.03 17.76 -13.75
CA GLU A 43 -0.89 18.74 -13.15
C GLU A 43 -1.26 18.36 -11.71
N LYS A 44 -1.64 17.08 -11.49
CA LYS A 44 -2.03 16.59 -10.15
C LYS A 44 -0.87 16.59 -9.17
N PHE A 45 0.33 16.20 -9.58
CA PHE A 45 1.50 16.13 -8.71
C PHE A 45 2.25 17.46 -8.63
N GLY A 46 2.21 18.26 -9.68
CA GLY A 46 2.85 19.57 -9.74
C GLY A 46 2.28 20.57 -8.72
N ALA A 47 1.01 20.45 -8.36
CA ALA A 47 0.33 21.30 -7.39
C ALA A 47 0.95 21.28 -5.97
N VAL A 48 1.83 20.32 -5.67
CA VAL A 48 2.54 20.24 -4.37
C VAL A 48 3.77 21.12 -4.33
N TYR A 49 4.27 21.54 -5.49
CA TYR A 49 5.52 22.27 -5.58
C TYR A 49 5.21 23.77 -5.68
N ALA A 50 5.74 24.55 -4.74
CA ALA A 50 5.66 26.00 -4.78
C ALA A 50 6.65 26.57 -5.80
N ASP A 51 6.30 27.67 -6.44
CA ASP A 51 7.22 28.46 -7.23
C ASP A 51 8.16 29.23 -6.27
N GLY A 52 9.45 28.91 -6.27
CA GLY A 52 10.42 29.54 -5.37
C GLY A 52 11.86 29.07 -5.61
N SER A 53 12.80 29.67 -4.88
CA SER A 53 14.21 29.29 -4.89
C SER A 53 14.43 27.89 -4.25
N GLY A 54 15.31 27.09 -4.83
CA GLY A 54 15.67 25.77 -4.31
C GLY A 54 16.10 24.80 -5.41
N ARG A 55 16.50 23.58 -5.01
CA ARG A 55 16.83 22.53 -5.98
C ARG A 55 15.57 22.12 -6.75
N PRO A 56 15.60 22.09 -8.09
CA PRO A 56 14.47 21.63 -8.90
C PRO A 56 14.02 20.23 -8.48
N PRO A 57 12.71 19.97 -8.38
CA PRO A 57 12.22 18.64 -8.10
C PRO A 57 12.55 17.68 -9.25
N LEU A 58 12.58 16.39 -8.94
CA LEU A 58 12.74 15.34 -9.94
C LEU A 58 11.55 15.36 -10.92
N PRO A 59 11.74 14.98 -12.19
CA PRO A 59 10.67 14.92 -13.17
C PRO A 59 9.50 14.07 -12.68
N THR A 60 8.28 14.58 -12.87
CA THR A 60 7.05 13.87 -12.43
C THR A 60 6.93 12.50 -13.09
N ARG A 61 7.21 12.40 -14.39
CA ARG A 61 7.15 11.15 -15.13
C ARG A 61 8.13 10.10 -14.57
N LEU A 62 9.34 10.51 -14.16
CA LEU A 62 10.30 9.63 -13.51
C LEU A 62 9.73 9.07 -12.20
N MET A 63 9.24 9.92 -11.31
CA MET A 63 8.78 9.52 -9.98
C MET A 63 7.48 8.72 -10.04
N ALA A 64 6.52 9.13 -10.86
CA ALA A 64 5.27 8.40 -11.08
C ALA A 64 5.54 7.06 -11.79
N GLY A 65 6.42 7.04 -12.79
CA GLY A 65 6.84 5.82 -13.49
C GLY A 65 7.46 4.80 -12.55
N LEU A 66 8.38 5.22 -11.69
CA LEU A 66 8.97 4.36 -10.66
C LEU A 66 7.91 3.83 -9.67
N ALA A 67 6.96 4.66 -9.26
CA ALA A 67 5.89 4.22 -8.35
C ALA A 67 4.97 3.18 -9.01
N ILE A 68 4.63 3.34 -10.29
CA ILE A 68 3.86 2.39 -11.09
C ILE A 68 4.65 1.07 -11.23
N LEU A 69 5.89 1.11 -11.68
CA LEU A 69 6.74 -0.07 -11.88
C LEU A 69 6.90 -0.87 -10.60
N LYS A 70 7.17 -0.20 -9.47
CA LYS A 70 7.31 -0.80 -8.15
C LYS A 70 6.14 -1.72 -7.80
N HIS A 71 4.90 -1.20 -7.88
CA HIS A 71 3.71 -1.92 -7.47
C HIS A 71 3.21 -2.88 -8.55
N THR A 72 3.46 -2.60 -9.82
CA THR A 72 3.13 -3.49 -10.96
C THR A 72 3.95 -4.77 -10.92
N TYR A 73 5.23 -4.67 -10.57
CA TYR A 73 6.17 -5.81 -10.56
C TYR A 73 6.56 -6.31 -9.16
N ASN A 74 5.90 -5.82 -8.12
CA ASN A 74 6.13 -6.21 -6.72
C ASN A 74 7.56 -5.97 -6.21
N LEU A 75 8.22 -4.91 -6.67
CA LEU A 75 9.62 -4.63 -6.40
C LEU A 75 9.82 -3.84 -5.08
N SER A 76 10.95 -4.03 -4.40
CA SER A 76 11.41 -3.10 -3.37
C SER A 76 11.96 -1.81 -4.00
N ASP A 77 12.18 -0.75 -3.21
CA ASP A 77 12.79 0.48 -3.74
C ASP A 77 14.22 0.23 -4.20
N GLU A 78 14.96 -0.64 -3.49
CA GLU A 78 16.33 -1.03 -3.82
C GLU A 78 16.40 -1.78 -5.15
N VAL A 79 15.65 -2.88 -5.25
CA VAL A 79 15.62 -3.73 -6.47
C VAL A 79 15.10 -2.94 -7.69
N LEU A 80 14.11 -2.07 -7.48
CA LEU A 80 13.63 -1.21 -8.57
C LEU A 80 14.73 -0.27 -9.09
N CYS A 81 15.51 0.34 -8.18
CA CYS A 81 16.61 1.22 -8.55
C CYS A 81 17.70 0.48 -9.34
N GLU A 82 18.01 -0.75 -8.96
CA GLU A 82 18.96 -1.63 -9.66
C GLU A 82 18.44 -1.99 -11.06
N LEU A 83 17.23 -2.54 -11.14
CA LEU A 83 16.60 -2.91 -12.41
C LEU A 83 16.39 -1.71 -13.35
N TRP A 84 16.14 -0.52 -12.82
CA TRP A 84 15.98 0.66 -13.67
C TRP A 84 17.27 1.01 -14.43
N ILE A 85 18.44 0.84 -13.80
CA ILE A 85 19.74 1.09 -14.45
C ILE A 85 19.99 0.07 -15.57
N GLU A 86 19.57 -1.18 -15.40
CA GLU A 86 19.83 -2.28 -16.32
C GLU A 86 18.78 -2.39 -17.43
N ASN A 87 17.56 -1.86 -17.22
CA ASN A 87 16.44 -2.10 -18.12
C ASN A 87 16.05 -0.86 -18.93
N PRO A 88 16.34 -0.84 -20.25
CA PRO A 88 16.03 0.29 -21.11
C PRO A 88 14.52 0.56 -21.26
N TYR A 89 13.67 -0.46 -21.12
CA TYR A 89 12.21 -0.28 -21.12
C TYR A 89 11.72 0.46 -19.88
N TYR A 90 12.35 0.25 -18.71
CA TYR A 90 12.02 0.98 -17.49
C TYR A 90 12.44 2.45 -17.61
N GLN A 91 13.58 2.71 -18.20
CA GLN A 91 14.06 4.06 -18.46
C GLN A 91 13.16 4.81 -19.44
N TYR A 92 12.81 4.17 -20.57
CA TYR A 92 11.86 4.73 -21.54
C TYR A 92 10.48 5.01 -20.88
N PHE A 93 9.96 4.08 -20.09
CA PHE A 93 8.71 4.27 -19.37
C PHE A 93 8.76 5.48 -18.44
N CYS A 94 9.87 5.66 -17.76
CA CYS A 94 10.13 6.78 -16.85
C CYS A 94 10.47 8.12 -17.58
N GLY A 95 10.52 8.12 -18.91
CA GLY A 95 10.69 9.33 -19.71
C GLY A 95 12.14 9.66 -20.07
N GLU A 96 13.05 8.70 -19.94
CA GLU A 96 14.40 8.89 -20.48
C GLU A 96 14.39 8.74 -22.00
N GLU A 97 15.17 9.56 -22.65
CA GLU A 97 15.34 9.55 -24.11
C GLU A 97 16.56 8.74 -24.52
N PHE A 98 17.62 8.83 -23.72
CA PHE A 98 18.86 8.11 -23.90
C PHE A 98 19.12 7.18 -22.72
N PHE A 99 19.84 6.09 -22.94
CA PHE A 99 20.18 5.14 -21.88
C PHE A 99 21.06 5.79 -20.81
N GLN A 100 20.66 5.62 -19.56
CA GLN A 100 21.33 6.17 -18.38
C GLN A 100 22.05 5.05 -17.61
N HIS A 101 23.35 5.22 -17.37
CA HIS A 101 24.16 4.27 -16.59
C HIS A 101 24.11 4.54 -15.08
N ARG A 102 23.44 5.59 -14.66
CA ARG A 102 23.30 5.97 -13.24
C ARG A 102 21.90 6.45 -12.95
N LEU A 103 21.40 6.05 -11.78
CA LEU A 103 20.11 6.54 -11.31
C LEU A 103 20.19 8.04 -11.01
N PRO A 104 19.29 8.89 -11.56
CA PRO A 104 19.33 10.34 -11.37
C PRO A 104 18.83 10.81 -9.99
N LEU A 105 18.56 9.89 -9.07
CA LEU A 105 18.00 10.17 -7.75
C LEU A 105 18.60 9.28 -6.66
N ASP A 106 18.53 9.74 -5.41
CA ASP A 106 18.77 8.92 -4.23
C ASP A 106 17.56 8.05 -3.89
N ARG A 107 17.77 6.86 -3.32
CA ARG A 107 16.68 5.94 -2.91
C ARG A 107 15.68 6.57 -1.94
N SER A 108 16.17 7.44 -1.05
CA SER A 108 15.32 8.20 -0.11
C SER A 108 14.33 9.13 -0.81
N SER A 109 14.64 9.58 -2.04
CA SER A 109 13.79 10.45 -2.84
C SER A 109 12.42 9.83 -3.12
N MET A 110 12.35 8.51 -3.32
CA MET A 110 11.07 7.80 -3.52
C MET A 110 10.20 7.84 -2.27
N THR A 111 10.80 7.70 -1.09
CA THR A 111 10.08 7.80 0.18
C THR A 111 9.60 9.23 0.43
N ASN A 112 10.48 10.22 0.21
CA ASN A 112 10.15 11.63 0.38
C ASN A 112 9.03 12.06 -0.60
N TRP A 113 9.10 11.59 -1.84
CA TRP A 113 8.07 11.87 -2.85
C TRP A 113 6.70 11.30 -2.43
N ARG A 114 6.64 10.00 -2.04
CA ARG A 114 5.38 9.38 -1.55
C ARG A 114 4.79 10.12 -0.36
N ASN A 115 5.62 10.54 0.59
CA ASN A 115 5.18 11.29 1.77
C ASN A 115 4.64 12.67 1.39
N ARG A 116 5.25 13.33 0.40
CA ARG A 116 4.81 14.63 -0.08
C ARG A 116 3.50 14.56 -0.87
N MET A 117 3.32 13.53 -1.70
CA MET A 117 2.10 13.33 -2.48
C MET A 117 0.90 13.01 -1.60
N GLY A 118 1.05 12.12 -0.63
CA GLY A 118 -0.05 11.63 0.20
C GLY A 118 -1.07 10.79 -0.59
N GLU A 119 -2.08 10.27 0.12
CA GLU A 119 -3.12 9.40 -0.46
C GLU A 119 -3.90 10.11 -1.57
N GLU A 120 -4.33 11.34 -1.32
CA GLU A 120 -5.23 12.09 -2.20
C GLU A 120 -4.66 12.26 -3.62
N ARG A 121 -3.37 12.63 -3.72
CA ARG A 121 -2.72 12.80 -5.01
C ARG A 121 -2.35 11.48 -5.65
N LEU A 122 -1.94 10.49 -4.84
CA LEU A 122 -1.63 9.16 -5.36
C LEU A 122 -2.86 8.46 -5.94
N GLN A 123 -4.08 8.84 -5.55
CA GLN A 123 -5.32 8.39 -6.21
C GLN A 123 -5.33 8.72 -7.71
N ALA A 124 -4.62 9.76 -8.16
CA ALA A 124 -4.49 10.07 -9.59
C ALA A 124 -3.85 8.91 -10.38
N LEU A 125 -2.94 8.11 -9.78
CA LEU A 125 -2.40 6.91 -10.44
C LEU A 125 -3.45 5.82 -10.63
N LEU A 126 -4.32 5.64 -9.65
CA LEU A 126 -5.44 4.69 -9.76
C LEU A 126 -6.46 5.19 -10.79
N GLN A 127 -6.81 6.47 -10.76
CA GLN A 127 -7.70 7.10 -11.74
C GLN A 127 -7.14 6.96 -13.15
N GLU A 128 -5.86 7.27 -13.35
CA GLU A 128 -5.20 7.15 -14.66
C GLU A 128 -5.19 5.69 -15.15
N SER A 129 -5.00 4.71 -14.27
CA SER A 129 -5.08 3.30 -14.65
C SER A 129 -6.45 2.90 -15.22
N LEU A 130 -7.54 3.47 -14.70
CA LEU A 130 -8.90 3.25 -15.22
C LEU A 130 -9.13 4.00 -16.55
N ALA A 131 -8.60 5.23 -16.67
CA ALA A 131 -8.66 5.99 -17.91
C ALA A 131 -7.90 5.27 -19.03
N VAL A 132 -6.70 4.75 -18.76
CA VAL A 132 -5.94 3.89 -19.69
C VAL A 132 -6.74 2.63 -20.07
N ALA A 133 -7.41 1.98 -19.12
CA ALA A 133 -8.25 0.81 -19.40
C ALA A 133 -9.38 1.16 -20.39
N THR A 134 -9.96 2.32 -20.26
CA THR A 134 -11.00 2.81 -21.17
C THR A 134 -10.42 3.17 -22.54
N ARG A 135 -9.33 3.96 -22.59
CA ARG A 135 -8.68 4.37 -23.85
C ARG A 135 -8.14 3.20 -24.66
N SER A 136 -7.65 2.14 -23.98
CA SER A 136 -7.14 0.93 -24.64
C SER A 136 -8.23 -0.07 -25.02
N GLY A 137 -9.49 0.20 -24.72
CA GLY A 137 -10.60 -0.73 -24.97
C GLY A 137 -10.64 -1.95 -24.03
N ALA A 138 -9.80 -2.00 -23.01
CA ALA A 138 -9.80 -3.06 -22.00
C ALA A 138 -11.06 -3.03 -21.12
N MET A 139 -11.69 -1.86 -20.97
CA MET A 139 -12.89 -1.61 -20.18
C MET A 139 -13.77 -0.57 -20.88
N LYS A 140 -15.09 -0.66 -20.67
CA LYS A 140 -16.04 0.38 -21.10
C LYS A 140 -16.39 1.29 -19.93
N PRO A 141 -16.68 2.59 -20.14
CA PRO A 141 -17.09 3.49 -19.05
C PRO A 141 -18.27 2.97 -18.24
N GLY A 142 -19.29 2.37 -18.88
CA GLY A 142 -20.45 1.79 -18.23
C GLY A 142 -20.17 0.56 -17.34
N ASP A 143 -18.97 -0.06 -17.43
CA ASP A 143 -18.61 -1.17 -16.55
C ASP A 143 -18.35 -0.71 -15.11
N LEU A 144 -18.09 0.58 -14.90
CA LEU A 144 -17.91 1.21 -13.59
C LEU A 144 -19.20 1.62 -12.90
N ALA A 145 -20.35 1.56 -13.60
CA ALA A 145 -21.65 1.86 -13.00
C ALA A 145 -22.12 0.80 -11.98
N ARG A 146 -21.53 -0.39 -12.02
CA ARG A 146 -21.83 -1.50 -11.11
C ARG A 146 -20.57 -2.02 -10.47
N VAL A 147 -20.50 -1.92 -9.14
CA VAL A 147 -19.30 -2.24 -8.39
C VAL A 147 -19.54 -3.26 -7.29
N ILE A 148 -18.50 -4.00 -6.95
CA ILE A 148 -18.44 -4.84 -5.76
C ILE A 148 -17.56 -4.11 -4.76
N VAL A 149 -18.02 -3.97 -3.52
CA VAL A 149 -17.25 -3.41 -2.41
C VAL A 149 -17.03 -4.48 -1.35
N ASP A 150 -15.80 -4.61 -0.91
CA ASP A 150 -15.41 -5.51 0.18
C ASP A 150 -14.30 -4.89 1.02
N THR A 151 -14.09 -5.40 2.22
CA THR A 151 -12.99 -4.99 3.07
C THR A 151 -11.97 -6.10 3.23
N THR A 152 -10.71 -5.69 3.31
CA THR A 152 -9.62 -6.62 3.61
C THR A 152 -8.66 -6.00 4.62
N VAL A 153 -7.75 -6.79 5.18
CA VAL A 153 -6.66 -6.25 6.01
C VAL A 153 -5.41 -6.14 5.15
N GLN A 154 -4.76 -4.98 5.19
CA GLN A 154 -3.40 -4.77 4.72
C GLN A 154 -2.45 -4.98 5.90
N PRO A 155 -1.75 -6.12 5.98
CA PRO A 155 -0.83 -6.38 7.07
C PRO A 155 0.37 -5.44 7.04
N LYS A 156 0.77 -4.95 8.21
CA LYS A 156 2.02 -4.21 8.38
C LYS A 156 3.21 -5.16 8.49
N ASN A 157 4.38 -4.72 8.05
CA ASN A 157 5.62 -5.48 8.22
C ASN A 157 6.06 -5.51 9.68
N ILE A 158 5.40 -6.30 10.49
CA ILE A 158 5.75 -6.53 11.90
C ILE A 158 5.88 -8.01 12.21
N THR A 159 6.69 -8.35 13.20
CA THR A 159 6.72 -9.70 13.76
C THR A 159 5.46 -9.93 14.58
N PHE A 160 4.98 -11.19 14.68
CA PHE A 160 3.82 -11.52 15.51
C PHE A 160 4.00 -10.97 16.93
N PRO A 161 3.12 -10.06 17.38
CA PRO A 161 3.28 -9.36 18.64
C PRO A 161 2.96 -10.27 19.83
N THR A 162 3.82 -10.23 20.83
CA THR A 162 3.54 -10.76 22.17
C THR A 162 4.00 -9.73 23.19
N ASP A 163 3.33 -9.67 24.35
CA ASP A 163 3.68 -8.71 25.40
C ASP A 163 5.15 -8.84 25.81
N ALA A 164 5.67 -10.06 25.91
CA ALA A 164 7.07 -10.31 26.24
C ALA A 164 8.06 -9.73 25.21
N LYS A 165 7.77 -9.92 23.91
CA LYS A 165 8.59 -9.30 22.84
C LYS A 165 8.53 -7.78 22.90
N LEU A 166 7.36 -7.20 23.11
CA LEU A 166 7.18 -5.75 23.17
C LEU A 166 7.92 -5.14 24.38
N LEU A 167 7.79 -5.74 25.55
CA LEU A 167 8.48 -5.30 26.78
C LEU A 167 10.00 -5.34 26.60
N ASN A 168 10.54 -6.45 26.09
CA ASN A 168 11.99 -6.55 25.85
C ASN A 168 12.46 -5.57 24.78
N ARG A 169 11.74 -5.43 23.68
CA ARG A 169 12.08 -4.50 22.60
C ARG A 169 12.03 -3.03 23.06
N ALA A 170 11.06 -2.67 23.91
CA ALA A 170 11.01 -1.33 24.51
C ALA A 170 12.25 -1.05 25.36
N ARG A 171 12.65 -2.00 26.21
CA ARG A 171 13.88 -1.93 26.98
C ARG A 171 15.11 -1.76 26.07
N GLU A 172 15.26 -2.60 25.05
CA GLU A 172 16.38 -2.53 24.10
C GLU A 172 16.48 -1.17 23.40
N LYS A 173 15.35 -0.64 22.91
CA LYS A 173 15.33 0.68 22.26
C LYS A 173 15.71 1.80 23.23
N LEU A 174 15.21 1.78 24.46
CA LEU A 174 15.55 2.77 25.48
C LEU A 174 17.04 2.70 25.84
N VAL A 175 17.60 1.50 26.04
CA VAL A 175 19.04 1.31 26.31
C VAL A 175 19.88 1.80 25.13
N LYS A 176 19.50 1.48 23.89
CA LYS A 176 20.21 1.94 22.69
C LYS A 176 20.17 3.47 22.58
N LEU A 177 19.05 4.09 22.87
CA LEU A 177 18.92 5.55 22.85
C LEU A 177 19.76 6.21 23.93
N ALA A 178 19.74 5.66 25.16
CA ALA A 178 20.57 6.14 26.27
C ALA A 178 22.07 6.08 25.93
N LYS A 179 22.54 4.94 25.39
CA LYS A 179 23.94 4.80 24.94
C LYS A 179 24.30 5.84 23.86
N ARG A 180 23.42 6.07 22.88
CA ARG A 180 23.65 7.04 21.79
C ARG A 180 23.74 8.48 22.28
N LEU A 181 22.98 8.82 23.34
CA LEU A 181 22.94 10.18 23.90
C LEU A 181 23.84 10.37 25.13
N GLY A 182 24.71 9.41 25.44
CA GLY A 182 25.64 9.50 26.54
C GLY A 182 25.01 9.36 27.94
N VAL A 183 23.74 8.94 28.04
CA VAL A 183 23.06 8.72 29.31
C VAL A 183 23.48 7.38 29.90
N GLY A 184 24.37 7.41 30.91
CA GLY A 184 24.83 6.23 31.59
C GLY A 184 23.71 5.58 32.43
N LEU A 185 23.35 4.32 32.14
CA LEU A 185 22.33 3.60 32.90
C LEU A 185 22.96 2.82 34.07
N ARG A 186 22.28 2.82 35.22
CA ARG A 186 22.67 1.99 36.38
C ARG A 186 22.69 0.51 36.02
N GLN A 187 21.71 0.06 35.24
CA GLN A 187 21.61 -1.32 34.77
C GLN A 187 20.82 -1.39 33.45
N SER A 188 21.40 -2.00 32.42
CA SER A 188 20.77 -2.12 31.09
C SER A 188 19.85 -3.34 30.94
N TYR A 189 20.02 -4.34 31.79
CA TYR A 189 19.32 -5.65 31.73
C TYR A 189 19.46 -6.37 30.38
N THR A 190 20.52 -6.11 29.59
CA THR A 190 20.65 -6.62 28.23
C THR A 190 20.71 -8.14 28.19
N ARG A 191 21.61 -8.76 28.97
CA ARG A 191 21.79 -10.21 29.02
C ARG A 191 20.58 -10.90 29.66
N VAL A 192 20.24 -10.49 30.88
CA VAL A 192 19.15 -11.14 31.65
C VAL A 192 17.77 -10.91 31.05
N GLY A 193 17.54 -9.78 30.36
CA GLY A 193 16.29 -9.51 29.64
C GLY A 193 16.11 -10.42 28.43
N LYS A 194 17.19 -10.68 27.67
CA LYS A 194 17.17 -11.65 26.56
C LYS A 194 16.86 -13.05 27.09
N PHE A 195 17.49 -13.44 28.19
CA PHE A 195 17.27 -14.74 28.83
C PHE A 195 15.81 -14.89 29.31
N ALA A 196 15.27 -13.89 30.00
CA ALA A 196 13.87 -13.91 30.45
C ALA A 196 12.87 -13.99 29.28
N LEU A 197 13.16 -13.36 28.14
CA LEU A 197 12.34 -13.48 26.92
C LEU A 197 12.36 -14.92 26.38
N ILE A 198 13.53 -15.55 26.30
CA ILE A 198 13.68 -16.95 25.85
C ILE A 198 12.92 -17.88 26.78
N GLN A 199 13.06 -17.71 28.09
CA GLN A 199 12.32 -18.51 29.09
C GLN A 199 10.80 -18.35 28.92
N HIS A 200 10.32 -17.10 28.76
CA HIS A 200 8.89 -16.87 28.51
C HIS A 200 8.42 -17.62 27.26
N GLN A 201 9.17 -17.57 26.16
CA GLN A 201 8.79 -18.23 24.90
C GLN A 201 8.75 -19.74 25.06
N ARG A 202 9.74 -20.34 25.72
CA ARG A 202 9.80 -21.79 25.99
C ARG A 202 8.62 -22.25 26.85
N TYR A 203 8.34 -21.56 27.96
CA TYR A 203 7.22 -21.88 28.83
C TYR A 203 5.86 -21.68 28.18
N ALA A 204 5.71 -20.63 27.37
CA ALA A 204 4.48 -20.39 26.64
C ALA A 204 4.21 -21.47 25.57
N HIS A 205 5.25 -21.91 24.86
CA HIS A 205 5.17 -23.01 23.88
C HIS A 205 4.80 -24.33 24.58
N ALA A 206 5.42 -24.62 25.72
CA ALA A 206 5.12 -25.80 26.54
C ALA A 206 3.81 -25.67 27.34
N LYS A 207 2.98 -24.64 27.09
CA LYS A 207 1.71 -24.37 27.79
C LYS A 207 1.84 -24.21 29.32
N GLN A 208 3.07 -23.97 29.83
CA GLN A 208 3.35 -23.73 31.26
C GLN A 208 3.09 -22.27 31.63
N PHE A 209 1.84 -21.83 31.58
CA PHE A 209 1.46 -20.43 31.68
C PHE A 209 1.85 -19.75 33.01
N LYS A 210 1.85 -20.48 34.15
CA LYS A 210 2.29 -19.93 35.44
C LYS A 210 3.77 -19.48 35.38
N ARG A 211 4.66 -20.31 34.78
CA ARG A 211 6.09 -19.99 34.60
C ARG A 211 6.29 -18.89 33.55
N ALA A 212 5.56 -18.96 32.44
CA ALA A 212 5.58 -17.91 31.42
C ALA A 212 5.20 -16.53 31.98
N ASN A 213 4.13 -16.48 32.81
CA ASN A 213 3.69 -15.23 33.46
C ASN A 213 4.72 -14.70 34.48
N ARG A 214 5.48 -15.57 35.16
CA ARG A 214 6.60 -15.14 36.02
C ARG A 214 7.68 -14.46 35.20
N ALA A 215 8.11 -15.04 34.09
CA ALA A 215 9.09 -14.45 33.20
C ALA A 215 8.58 -13.12 32.57
N LEU A 216 7.30 -13.04 32.25
CA LEU A 216 6.67 -11.82 31.78
C LEU A 216 6.73 -10.69 32.83
N ARG A 217 6.43 -10.99 34.09
CA ARG A 217 6.56 -10.03 35.20
C ARG A 217 7.99 -9.55 35.36
N THR A 218 8.98 -10.42 35.22
CA THR A 218 10.39 -10.07 35.26
C THR A 218 10.75 -9.07 34.15
N LEU A 219 10.29 -9.31 32.90
CA LEU A 219 10.49 -8.35 31.79
C LEU A 219 9.81 -7.00 32.06
N LYS A 220 8.61 -7.02 32.65
CA LYS A 220 7.87 -5.80 33.05
C LYS A 220 8.63 -5.00 34.11
N THR A 221 9.28 -5.70 35.05
CA THR A 221 10.14 -5.10 36.09
C THR A 221 11.38 -4.48 35.49
N TYR A 222 12.10 -5.18 34.62
CA TYR A 222 13.30 -4.65 33.97
C TYR A 222 13.00 -3.39 33.16
N LEU A 223 11.95 -3.41 32.33
CA LEU A 223 11.52 -2.23 31.59
C LEU A 223 11.19 -1.06 32.53
N GLY A 224 10.44 -1.33 33.61
CA GLY A 224 10.06 -0.30 34.58
C GLY A 224 11.27 0.33 35.28
N ARG A 225 12.30 -0.47 35.60
CA ARG A 225 13.55 0.04 36.19
C ARG A 225 14.31 0.93 35.21
N VAL A 226 14.44 0.53 33.93
CA VAL A 226 15.08 1.34 32.88
C VAL A 226 14.32 2.65 32.64
N ILE A 227 13.00 2.63 32.58
CA ILE A 227 12.17 3.83 32.42
C ILE A 227 12.41 4.82 33.57
N ARG A 228 12.41 4.36 34.82
CA ARG A 228 12.64 5.24 36.00
C ARG A 228 14.07 5.76 36.07
N ASP A 229 15.05 4.94 35.69
CA ASP A 229 16.47 5.36 35.71
C ASP A 229 16.72 6.45 34.67
N ILE A 230 16.21 6.26 33.45
CA ILE A 230 16.29 7.29 32.40
C ILE A 230 15.57 8.57 32.85
N ALA A 231 14.32 8.47 33.30
CA ALA A 231 13.53 9.63 33.68
C ALA A 231 14.24 10.52 34.72
N ARG A 232 14.86 9.91 35.75
CA ARG A 232 15.64 10.65 36.76
C ARG A 232 16.90 11.30 36.23
N LYS A 233 17.53 10.71 35.20
CA LYS A 233 18.82 11.18 34.66
C LYS A 233 18.68 12.26 33.60
N ILE A 234 17.50 12.37 32.98
CA ILE A 234 17.21 13.41 32.00
C ILE A 234 16.41 14.56 32.61
N ASP A 235 15.98 14.42 33.85
CA ASP A 235 15.23 15.42 34.59
C ASP A 235 16.02 16.73 34.68
N GLY A 236 15.43 17.84 34.24
CA GLY A 236 16.08 19.15 34.17
C GLY A 236 16.93 19.39 32.89
N ASP A 237 17.00 18.43 31.94
CA ASP A 237 17.58 18.65 30.60
C ASP A 237 16.51 18.62 29.51
N PRO A 238 15.97 19.75 29.07
CA PRO A 238 14.89 19.82 28.08
C PRO A 238 15.27 19.18 26.74
N ARG A 239 16.56 19.17 26.37
CA ARG A 239 17.01 18.56 25.09
C ARG A 239 16.96 17.04 25.16
N LEU A 240 17.35 16.45 26.27
CA LEU A 240 17.26 15.01 26.50
C LEU A 240 15.81 14.59 26.70
N GLU A 241 15.03 15.33 27.48
CA GLU A 241 13.62 15.08 27.70
C GLU A 241 12.86 15.01 26.37
N ALA A 242 13.02 16.00 25.48
CA ALA A 242 12.39 16.02 24.16
C ALA A 242 12.77 14.80 23.30
N LYS A 243 14.05 14.37 23.34
CA LYS A 243 14.52 13.21 22.58
C LYS A 243 14.00 11.87 23.11
N PHE A 244 13.80 11.76 24.42
CA PHE A 244 13.31 10.52 25.05
C PHE A 244 11.78 10.44 25.13
N ALA A 245 11.06 11.57 25.16
CA ALA A 245 9.62 11.64 25.37
C ALA A 245 8.80 10.68 24.49
N PRO A 246 8.99 10.60 23.16
CA PRO A 246 8.21 9.71 22.32
C PRO A 246 8.40 8.23 22.70
N LEU A 247 9.64 7.82 22.93
CA LEU A 247 9.96 6.43 23.23
C LEU A 247 9.57 6.05 24.66
N LEU A 248 9.73 6.96 25.63
CA LEU A 248 9.28 6.76 27.01
C LEU A 248 7.75 6.64 27.09
N SER A 249 7.02 7.47 26.35
CA SER A 249 5.55 7.38 26.27
C SER A 249 5.11 6.01 25.76
N LEU A 250 5.66 5.56 24.65
CA LEU A 250 5.37 4.22 24.10
C LEU A 250 5.76 3.10 25.08
N ALA A 251 6.92 3.19 25.71
CA ALA A 251 7.40 2.18 26.66
C ALA A 251 6.52 2.11 27.92
N ARG A 252 6.04 3.26 28.43
CA ARG A 252 5.07 3.32 29.53
C ARG A 252 3.75 2.66 29.15
N ARG A 253 3.22 2.96 27.96
CA ARG A 253 2.00 2.31 27.43
C ARG A 253 2.16 0.81 27.31
N VAL A 254 3.24 0.31 26.69
CA VAL A 254 3.53 -1.13 26.59
C VAL A 254 3.65 -1.79 27.95
N ARG A 255 4.27 -1.10 28.93
CA ARG A 255 4.39 -1.62 30.30
C ARG A 255 3.03 -1.70 31.00
N ALA A 256 2.11 -0.76 30.74
CA ALA A 256 0.79 -0.72 31.33
C ALA A 256 -0.20 -1.71 30.69
N GLN A 257 0.04 -2.18 29.45
CA GLN A 257 -0.87 -3.07 28.74
C GLN A 257 -1.16 -4.37 29.50
N GLU A 258 -2.41 -4.81 29.36
CA GLU A 258 -2.91 -6.09 29.91
C GLU A 258 -3.47 -6.99 28.81
N ARG A 259 -3.48 -8.31 29.06
CA ARG A 259 -3.88 -9.31 28.06
C ARG A 259 -5.32 -9.13 27.59
N GLY A 260 -6.25 -8.89 28.48
CA GLY A 260 -7.70 -8.73 28.20
C GLY A 260 -8.15 -7.28 27.97
N GLN A 261 -7.22 -6.32 27.91
CA GLN A 261 -7.54 -4.90 27.80
C GLN A 261 -8.42 -4.61 26.58
N ARG A 262 -9.52 -3.90 26.81
CA ARG A 262 -10.32 -3.26 25.75
C ARG A 262 -9.71 -1.89 25.43
N GLY A 263 -9.72 -1.51 24.15
CA GLY A 263 -9.18 -0.23 23.69
C GLY A 263 -7.82 -0.33 22.99
N PRO A 264 -7.17 0.80 22.68
CA PRO A 264 -6.00 0.81 21.81
C PRO A 264 -4.78 0.20 22.51
N LYS A 265 -4.29 -0.89 21.94
CA LYS A 265 -3.02 -1.56 22.31
C LYS A 265 -1.91 -1.20 21.34
N ILE A 266 -0.68 -1.26 21.84
CA ILE A 266 0.52 -1.22 20.99
C ILE A 266 0.87 -2.65 20.57
N TYR A 267 0.96 -2.88 19.28
CA TYR A 267 1.38 -4.16 18.70
C TYR A 267 2.79 -4.10 18.13
N SER A 268 3.30 -2.89 17.85
CA SER A 268 4.67 -2.67 17.41
C SER A 268 5.19 -1.32 17.89
N LEU A 269 6.47 -1.27 18.30
CA LEU A 269 7.14 -0.03 18.70
C LEU A 269 7.65 0.81 17.53
N HIS A 270 7.78 0.24 16.35
CA HIS A 270 8.17 1.00 15.15
C HIS A 270 6.97 1.38 14.28
N ALA A 271 5.83 0.78 14.53
CA ALA A 271 4.57 1.05 13.87
C ALA A 271 3.44 1.04 14.92
N PRO A 272 3.37 2.04 15.79
CA PRO A 272 2.38 2.09 16.88
C PRO A 272 0.94 2.25 16.39
N GLU A 273 0.76 2.64 15.14
CA GLU A 273 -0.53 2.78 14.46
C GLU A 273 -1.19 1.43 14.10
N VAL A 274 -0.47 0.32 14.19
CA VAL A 274 -0.97 -1.01 13.80
C VAL A 274 -2.14 -1.44 14.67
N GLU A 275 -3.17 -1.92 14.03
CA GLU A 275 -4.38 -2.45 14.65
C GLU A 275 -4.41 -3.99 14.60
N CYS A 276 -5.11 -4.59 15.58
CA CYS A 276 -5.39 -6.02 15.59
C CYS A 276 -6.81 -6.25 15.07
N ILE A 277 -6.92 -6.89 13.92
CA ILE A 277 -8.19 -7.09 13.22
C ILE A 277 -8.54 -8.58 13.26
N GLY A 278 -9.68 -8.89 13.87
CA GLY A 278 -10.22 -10.24 13.91
C GLY A 278 -10.76 -10.67 12.55
N LYS A 279 -10.40 -11.88 12.10
CA LYS A 279 -10.82 -12.43 10.79
C LYS A 279 -11.81 -13.59 10.93
N GLY A 280 -12.08 -14.07 12.13
CA GLY A 280 -12.95 -15.23 12.34
C GLY A 280 -12.46 -16.55 11.70
N LYS A 281 -11.20 -16.58 11.21
CA LYS A 281 -10.61 -17.78 10.61
C LYS A 281 -9.87 -18.60 11.68
N PRO A 282 -10.14 -19.92 11.81
CA PRO A 282 -9.50 -20.75 12.85
C PRO A 282 -7.98 -20.73 12.82
N HIS A 283 -7.39 -20.85 11.63
CA HIS A 283 -5.93 -20.91 11.47
C HIS A 283 -5.21 -19.55 11.63
N LYS A 284 -5.91 -18.44 11.39
CA LYS A 284 -5.34 -17.09 11.48
C LYS A 284 -6.39 -16.12 12.01
N PRO A 285 -6.69 -16.19 13.31
CA PRO A 285 -7.79 -15.43 13.91
C PRO A 285 -7.56 -13.90 13.87
N TYR A 286 -6.30 -13.47 13.87
CA TYR A 286 -5.94 -12.06 13.90
C TYR A 286 -4.95 -11.70 12.80
N GLU A 287 -5.16 -10.55 12.19
CA GLU A 287 -4.19 -9.88 11.30
C GLU A 287 -3.82 -8.51 11.89
N PHE A 288 -2.55 -8.13 11.74
CA PHE A 288 -1.99 -6.90 12.32
C PHE A 288 -1.66 -5.92 11.20
N GLY A 289 -2.39 -4.82 11.12
CA GLY A 289 -2.26 -3.84 10.05
C GLY A 289 -3.39 -2.83 10.09
N VAL A 290 -3.92 -2.47 8.92
CA VAL A 290 -5.06 -1.56 8.75
C VAL A 290 -6.13 -2.23 7.88
N LYS A 291 -7.40 -1.94 8.14
CA LYS A 291 -8.50 -2.33 7.26
C LYS A 291 -8.45 -1.49 5.99
N VAL A 292 -8.69 -2.09 4.84
CA VAL A 292 -8.75 -1.43 3.54
C VAL A 292 -10.08 -1.76 2.87
N SER A 293 -10.81 -0.74 2.43
CA SER A 293 -11.94 -0.89 1.52
C SER A 293 -11.42 -1.03 0.09
N VAL A 294 -11.92 -2.00 -0.64
CA VAL A 294 -11.60 -2.24 -2.05
C VAL A 294 -12.90 -2.30 -2.84
N ALA A 295 -12.99 -1.53 -3.93
CA ALA A 295 -14.07 -1.68 -4.88
C ALA A 295 -13.53 -2.15 -6.23
N THR A 296 -14.27 -3.06 -6.88
CA THR A 296 -13.94 -3.58 -8.21
C THR A 296 -15.13 -3.48 -9.15
N THR A 297 -14.89 -3.53 -10.46
CA THR A 297 -15.95 -3.71 -11.44
C THR A 297 -16.73 -4.99 -11.16
N LEU A 298 -18.06 -4.97 -11.32
CA LEU A 298 -18.87 -6.16 -11.15
C LEU A 298 -18.69 -7.13 -12.32
N LYS A 299 -18.67 -6.61 -13.54
CA LYS A 299 -18.47 -7.41 -14.75
C LYS A 299 -16.99 -7.70 -14.97
N HIS A 300 -16.72 -8.83 -15.60
CA HIS A 300 -15.41 -9.10 -16.17
C HIS A 300 -15.30 -8.32 -17.49
N CYS A 301 -14.52 -7.25 -17.48
CA CYS A 301 -14.24 -6.43 -18.67
C CYS A 301 -13.33 -7.21 -19.63
N LYS A 302 -13.15 -6.74 -20.87
CA LYS A 302 -12.25 -7.39 -21.84
C LYS A 302 -10.82 -7.58 -21.29
N GLY A 303 -10.27 -6.57 -20.64
CA GLY A 303 -8.96 -6.63 -19.96
C GLY A 303 -8.97 -7.30 -18.58
N GLY A 304 -10.11 -7.82 -18.13
CA GLY A 304 -10.30 -8.45 -16.82
C GLY A 304 -11.08 -7.60 -15.82
N GLN A 305 -10.97 -7.90 -14.54
CA GLN A 305 -11.62 -7.15 -13.48
C GLN A 305 -10.67 -6.08 -12.93
N PHE A 306 -11.12 -4.82 -12.92
CA PHE A 306 -10.32 -3.67 -12.47
C PHE A 306 -10.71 -3.24 -11.07
N VAL A 307 -9.74 -2.74 -10.31
CA VAL A 307 -9.96 -2.08 -9.02
C VAL A 307 -10.36 -0.63 -9.29
N ALA A 308 -11.58 -0.27 -8.90
CA ALA A 308 -12.12 1.08 -9.03
C ALA A 308 -11.79 1.99 -7.84
N HIS A 309 -11.51 1.40 -6.66
CA HIS A 309 -11.20 2.16 -5.44
C HIS A 309 -10.42 1.29 -4.46
N ALA A 310 -9.49 1.92 -3.73
CA ALA A 310 -8.85 1.35 -2.55
C ALA A 310 -8.54 2.46 -1.55
N GLN A 311 -8.95 2.25 -0.29
CA GLN A 311 -8.76 3.22 0.78
C GLN A 311 -8.49 2.53 2.11
N ALA A 312 -7.47 2.99 2.84
CA ALA A 312 -7.21 2.55 4.19
C ALA A 312 -8.25 3.15 5.16
N LEU A 313 -8.74 2.33 6.09
CA LEU A 313 -9.78 2.66 7.06
C LEU A 313 -9.23 2.49 8.49
N PRO A 314 -8.51 3.47 9.04
CA PRO A 314 -8.02 3.44 10.41
C PRO A 314 -9.16 3.36 11.43
N GLY A 315 -8.91 2.71 12.58
CA GLY A 315 -9.91 2.53 13.64
C GLY A 315 -10.76 1.27 13.48
N ASN A 316 -10.49 0.45 12.47
CA ASN A 316 -11.21 -0.79 12.19
C ASN A 316 -12.74 -0.62 12.23
N PRO A 317 -13.32 0.35 11.47
CA PRO A 317 -14.76 0.60 11.50
C PRO A 317 -15.55 -0.65 11.10
N TYR A 318 -16.82 -0.72 11.53
CA TYR A 318 -17.75 -1.72 11.03
C TYR A 318 -17.95 -1.56 9.51
N ASP A 319 -17.92 -2.65 8.75
CA ASP A 319 -17.92 -2.60 7.28
C ASP A 319 -19.12 -1.82 6.72
N GLY A 320 -20.33 -2.05 7.27
CA GLY A 320 -21.53 -1.32 6.90
C GLY A 320 -21.45 0.19 7.14
N HIS A 321 -20.62 0.67 8.06
CA HIS A 321 -20.49 2.10 8.36
C HIS A 321 -19.44 2.81 7.48
N THR A 322 -18.91 2.15 6.47
CA THR A 322 -17.90 2.72 5.57
C THR A 322 -18.50 3.32 4.29
N LEU A 323 -19.72 2.90 3.90
CA LEU A 323 -20.28 3.23 2.59
C LEU A 323 -20.60 4.72 2.40
N ALA A 324 -20.94 5.45 3.45
CA ALA A 324 -21.17 6.89 3.38
C ALA A 324 -19.96 7.67 2.85
N ALA A 325 -18.74 7.23 3.19
CA ALA A 325 -17.50 7.85 2.72
C ALA A 325 -16.99 7.21 1.42
N VAL A 326 -17.14 5.89 1.28
CA VAL A 326 -16.58 5.12 0.17
C VAL A 326 -17.31 5.40 -1.15
N ILE A 327 -18.65 5.47 -1.15
CA ILE A 327 -19.45 5.69 -2.38
C ILE A 327 -19.07 7.02 -3.06
N PRO A 328 -19.11 8.19 -2.39
CA PRO A 328 -18.72 9.46 -3.03
C PRO A 328 -17.26 9.46 -3.52
N THR A 329 -16.37 8.74 -2.81
CA THR A 329 -14.97 8.65 -3.22
C THR A 329 -14.80 7.81 -4.48
N ILE A 330 -15.56 6.71 -4.62
CA ILE A 330 -15.57 5.91 -5.85
C ILE A 330 -16.06 6.77 -7.01
N GLU A 331 -17.22 7.44 -6.88
CA GLU A 331 -17.81 8.25 -7.94
C GLU A 331 -16.90 9.38 -8.41
N ARG A 332 -16.26 10.07 -7.46
CA ARG A 332 -15.28 11.13 -7.79
C ARG A 332 -14.07 10.58 -8.55
N LEU A 333 -13.58 9.39 -8.19
CA LEU A 333 -12.42 8.78 -8.81
C LEU A 333 -12.74 8.22 -10.20
N VAL A 334 -13.93 7.64 -10.35
CA VAL A 334 -14.39 6.97 -11.57
C VAL A 334 -15.01 7.94 -12.57
N GLY A 335 -15.56 9.07 -12.08
CA GLY A 335 -16.31 10.04 -12.89
C GLY A 335 -17.71 9.58 -13.30
N ASN A 336 -18.21 8.47 -12.76
CA ASN A 336 -19.52 7.90 -13.06
C ASN A 336 -20.36 7.74 -11.81
N THR A 337 -21.68 7.91 -11.95
CA THR A 337 -22.64 7.58 -10.89
C THR A 337 -22.79 6.07 -10.75
N ILE A 338 -22.76 5.57 -9.53
CA ILE A 338 -22.96 4.15 -9.24
C ILE A 338 -24.45 3.81 -9.33
N GLU A 339 -24.82 2.91 -10.23
CA GLU A 339 -26.16 2.37 -10.34
C GLU A 339 -26.46 1.31 -9.27
N ARG A 340 -25.51 0.39 -9.06
CA ARG A 340 -25.64 -0.72 -8.09
C ARG A 340 -24.30 -1.05 -7.44
N LEU A 341 -24.38 -1.32 -6.13
CA LEU A 341 -23.26 -1.75 -5.32
C LEU A 341 -23.59 -3.11 -4.69
N HIS A 342 -22.69 -4.06 -4.83
CA HIS A 342 -22.79 -5.38 -4.23
C HIS A 342 -21.74 -5.54 -3.13
N ALA A 343 -22.21 -5.93 -1.93
CA ALA A 343 -21.37 -6.12 -0.76
C ALA A 343 -21.67 -7.46 -0.07
N ASP A 344 -20.84 -7.83 0.85
CA ASP A 344 -21.00 -9.03 1.64
C ASP A 344 -22.09 -8.84 2.74
N ALA A 345 -22.40 -9.93 3.47
CA ALA A 345 -23.39 -9.89 4.56
C ALA A 345 -22.92 -9.03 5.76
N GLY A 346 -21.63 -8.78 5.89
CA GLY A 346 -21.05 -7.89 6.89
C GLY A 346 -21.43 -6.42 6.75
N TYR A 347 -21.98 -6.04 5.60
CA TYR A 347 -22.50 -4.68 5.33
C TYR A 347 -23.97 -4.47 5.70
N ARG A 348 -24.63 -5.43 6.33
CA ARG A 348 -26.03 -5.25 6.77
C ARG A 348 -26.15 -4.09 7.73
N GLY A 349 -27.22 -3.28 7.59
CA GLY A 349 -27.38 -2.05 8.36
C GLY A 349 -26.43 -0.93 7.92
N HIS A 350 -26.04 -0.92 6.64
CA HIS A 350 -25.12 0.05 6.07
C HIS A 350 -25.60 1.50 6.17
N ASN A 351 -24.64 2.42 6.24
CA ASN A 351 -24.84 3.86 6.29
C ASN A 351 -24.69 4.54 4.91
N ALA A 352 -25.00 3.82 3.82
CA ALA A 352 -24.93 4.42 2.49
C ALA A 352 -25.78 5.71 2.41
N PRO A 353 -25.38 6.71 1.62
CA PRO A 353 -26.14 7.94 1.42
C PRO A 353 -27.62 7.63 1.07
N PRO A 354 -28.59 8.48 1.45
CA PRO A 354 -30.02 8.18 1.30
C PRO A 354 -30.44 7.77 -0.12
N ASN A 355 -29.88 8.41 -1.15
CA ASN A 355 -30.10 8.09 -2.57
C ASN A 355 -29.52 6.74 -3.01
N TYR A 356 -28.66 6.12 -2.20
CA TYR A 356 -28.07 4.79 -2.43
C TYR A 356 -28.68 3.69 -1.57
N LYS A 357 -29.55 4.02 -0.60
CA LYS A 357 -30.15 3.05 0.33
C LYS A 357 -30.70 1.80 -0.35
N PHE A 358 -31.30 1.96 -1.53
CA PHE A 358 -31.91 0.88 -2.30
C PHE A 358 -31.09 0.41 -3.50
N LYS A 359 -29.90 0.97 -3.69
CA LYS A 359 -28.94 0.58 -4.73
C LYS A 359 -27.84 -0.34 -4.19
N VAL A 360 -27.77 -0.53 -2.86
CA VAL A 360 -26.83 -1.42 -2.18
C VAL A 360 -27.49 -2.78 -1.94
N TYR A 361 -26.87 -3.84 -2.46
CA TYR A 361 -27.32 -5.21 -2.32
C TYR A 361 -26.31 -6.02 -1.52
N THR A 362 -26.77 -6.56 -0.38
CA THR A 362 -25.93 -7.38 0.49
C THR A 362 -26.16 -8.87 0.26
N SER A 363 -25.15 -9.69 0.42
CA SER A 363 -25.25 -11.15 0.32
C SER A 363 -26.39 -11.70 1.19
N ARG A 364 -27.13 -12.67 0.67
CA ARG A 364 -28.32 -13.29 1.31
C ARG A 364 -29.54 -12.37 1.46
N GLN A 365 -29.55 -11.20 0.82
CA GLN A 365 -30.73 -10.37 0.74
C GLN A 365 -31.81 -11.06 -0.12
N LYS A 366 -33.05 -11.10 0.37
CA LYS A 366 -34.21 -11.70 -0.36
C LYS A 366 -35.13 -10.65 -0.95
N ARG A 367 -35.32 -9.51 -0.26
CA ARG A 367 -36.24 -8.45 -0.69
C ARG A 367 -35.64 -7.61 -1.81
N ARG A 368 -36.47 -7.19 -2.78
CA ARG A 368 -36.10 -6.34 -3.93
C ARG A 368 -35.00 -6.93 -4.83
N VAL A 369 -34.91 -8.25 -4.90
CA VAL A 369 -33.90 -8.96 -5.70
C VAL A 369 -34.60 -9.56 -6.93
N THR A 370 -34.35 -8.97 -8.10
CA THR A 370 -34.75 -9.52 -9.39
C THR A 370 -33.82 -10.67 -9.83
N PRO A 371 -34.23 -11.50 -10.82
CA PRO A 371 -33.34 -12.54 -11.35
C PRO A 371 -32.00 -12.01 -11.87
N ALA A 372 -32.00 -10.80 -12.45
CA ALA A 372 -30.75 -10.12 -12.90
C ALA A 372 -29.85 -9.76 -11.71
N ILE A 373 -30.40 -9.15 -10.66
CA ILE A 373 -29.64 -8.81 -9.44
C ILE A 373 -29.14 -10.08 -8.75
N LYS A 374 -29.91 -11.16 -8.73
CA LYS A 374 -29.48 -12.45 -8.18
C LYS A 374 -28.25 -13.01 -8.91
N ARG A 375 -28.20 -12.85 -10.25
CA ARG A 375 -26.99 -13.20 -11.04
C ARG A 375 -25.80 -12.31 -10.70
N GLU A 376 -26.02 -11.00 -10.54
CA GLU A 376 -24.99 -10.05 -10.12
C GLU A 376 -24.45 -10.38 -8.72
N MET A 377 -25.32 -10.72 -7.76
CA MET A 377 -24.92 -11.12 -6.40
C MET A 377 -24.04 -12.37 -6.37
N LYS A 378 -24.23 -13.34 -7.29
CA LYS A 378 -23.35 -14.50 -7.42
C LYS A 378 -21.92 -14.10 -7.81
N ARG A 379 -21.77 -13.01 -8.58
CA ARG A 379 -20.46 -12.50 -9.00
C ARG A 379 -19.71 -11.73 -7.90
N ARG A 380 -20.36 -11.41 -6.77
CA ARG A 380 -19.69 -10.71 -5.67
C ARG A 380 -18.36 -11.37 -5.25
N ALA A 381 -18.31 -12.69 -5.24
CA ALA A 381 -17.10 -13.43 -4.87
C ALA A 381 -15.90 -13.14 -5.79
N ALA A 382 -16.11 -12.55 -6.98
CA ALA A 382 -15.04 -12.20 -7.91
C ALA A 382 -14.06 -11.12 -7.37
N VAL A 383 -14.43 -10.41 -6.32
CA VAL A 383 -13.49 -9.49 -5.62
C VAL A 383 -12.40 -10.23 -4.86
N GLU A 384 -12.65 -11.45 -4.38
CA GLU A 384 -11.73 -12.22 -3.54
C GLU A 384 -10.40 -12.56 -4.26
N PRO A 385 -10.41 -13.09 -5.51
CA PRO A 385 -9.19 -13.25 -6.29
C PRO A 385 -8.44 -11.93 -6.53
N VAL A 386 -9.16 -10.83 -6.80
CA VAL A 386 -8.54 -9.51 -7.00
C VAL A 386 -7.80 -9.06 -5.74
N ILE A 387 -8.42 -9.19 -4.58
CA ILE A 387 -7.79 -8.92 -3.28
C ILE A 387 -6.59 -9.85 -3.06
N GLY A 388 -6.71 -11.14 -3.41
CA GLY A 388 -5.63 -12.12 -3.34
C GLY A 388 -4.40 -11.69 -4.14
N HIS A 389 -4.59 -11.37 -5.42
CA HIS A 389 -3.53 -10.89 -6.31
C HIS A 389 -2.93 -9.56 -5.83
N THR A 390 -3.77 -8.60 -5.42
CA THR A 390 -3.29 -7.32 -4.90
C THR A 390 -2.39 -7.50 -3.68
N LYS A 391 -2.70 -8.48 -2.82
CA LYS A 391 -1.86 -8.83 -1.65
C LYS A 391 -0.56 -9.53 -2.05
N GLN A 392 -0.62 -10.50 -2.93
CA GLN A 392 0.53 -11.35 -3.25
C GLN A 392 1.49 -10.71 -4.25
N GLU A 393 0.96 -10.00 -5.25
CA GLU A 393 1.71 -9.54 -6.42
C GLU A 393 1.92 -8.01 -6.45
N HIS A 394 1.23 -7.23 -5.55
CA HIS A 394 1.24 -5.76 -5.61
C HIS A 394 1.49 -5.08 -4.26
N ARG A 395 2.20 -5.75 -3.34
CA ARG A 395 2.69 -5.22 -2.05
C ARG A 395 1.64 -4.90 -0.99
N MET A 396 0.36 -5.25 -1.18
CA MET A 396 -0.65 -5.06 -0.14
C MET A 396 -0.54 -6.11 0.98
N GLY A 397 0.02 -7.30 0.70
CA GLY A 397 0.13 -8.39 1.68
C GLY A 397 1.15 -8.17 2.79
N ARG A 398 2.06 -7.20 2.61
CA ARG A 398 3.05 -6.82 3.61
C ARG A 398 3.49 -5.37 3.39
N ASN A 399 2.91 -4.45 4.15
CA ASN A 399 3.21 -3.03 4.02
C ASN A 399 4.47 -2.65 4.82
N TYR A 400 5.45 -2.07 4.12
CA TYR A 400 6.72 -1.59 4.69
C TYR A 400 6.71 -0.08 4.95
N LEU A 401 5.73 0.66 4.41
CA LEU A 401 5.68 2.11 4.55
C LEU A 401 5.32 2.49 5.99
N ALA A 402 5.95 3.53 6.52
CA ALA A 402 5.78 3.96 7.89
C ALA A 402 4.49 4.79 8.07
N HIS A 403 3.94 4.75 9.27
CA HIS A 403 2.82 5.55 9.74
C HIS A 403 1.49 5.29 8.97
N ARG A 404 0.42 5.97 9.41
CA ARG A 404 -0.91 5.86 8.80
C ARG A 404 -0.94 6.34 7.35
N HIS A 405 -0.22 7.42 7.03
CA HIS A 405 -0.12 7.88 5.64
C HIS A 405 0.57 6.85 4.73
N GLY A 406 1.55 6.10 5.26
CA GLY A 406 2.15 4.98 4.55
C GLY A 406 1.17 3.82 4.30
N ASP A 407 0.23 3.59 5.21
CA ASP A 407 -0.83 2.59 5.02
C ASP A 407 -1.80 3.01 3.91
N ALA A 408 -2.20 4.27 3.90
CA ALA A 408 -3.09 4.84 2.89
C ALA A 408 -2.42 4.85 1.51
N ASN A 409 -1.19 5.36 1.42
CA ASN A 409 -0.42 5.39 0.18
C ASN A 409 -0.24 3.98 -0.42
N ASN A 410 0.09 2.98 0.41
CA ASN A 410 0.31 1.62 -0.09
C ASN A 410 -0.99 0.97 -0.60
N ALA A 411 -2.14 1.23 0.02
CA ALA A 411 -3.42 0.70 -0.43
C ALA A 411 -3.76 1.18 -1.87
N VAL A 412 -3.63 2.48 -2.12
CA VAL A 412 -3.88 3.08 -3.43
C VAL A 412 -2.88 2.61 -4.48
N LEU A 413 -1.59 2.62 -4.14
CA LEU A 413 -0.52 2.21 -5.07
C LEU A 413 -0.59 0.72 -5.42
N ALA A 414 -0.99 -0.14 -4.48
CA ALA A 414 -1.18 -1.56 -4.73
C ALA A 414 -2.36 -1.80 -5.71
N ALA A 415 -3.46 -1.06 -5.55
CA ALA A 415 -4.60 -1.10 -6.45
C ALA A 415 -4.23 -0.62 -7.86
N ALA A 416 -3.52 0.51 -7.97
CA ALA A 416 -3.01 1.01 -9.25
C ALA A 416 -2.06 0.02 -9.91
N GLY A 417 -1.12 -0.57 -9.16
CA GLY A 417 -0.19 -1.59 -9.64
C GLY A 417 -0.89 -2.82 -10.18
N TYR A 418 -1.94 -3.29 -9.52
CA TYR A 418 -2.79 -4.37 -10.02
C TYR A 418 -3.42 -4.02 -11.38
N ASN A 419 -4.03 -2.83 -11.50
CA ASN A 419 -4.63 -2.38 -12.75
C ASN A 419 -3.60 -2.26 -13.86
N PHE A 420 -2.44 -1.64 -13.62
CA PHE A 420 -1.37 -1.52 -14.62
C PHE A 420 -0.82 -2.89 -15.04
N ARG A 421 -0.74 -3.87 -14.14
CA ARG A 421 -0.35 -5.24 -14.51
C ARG A 421 -1.36 -5.89 -15.44
N ARG A 422 -2.66 -5.65 -15.20
CA ARG A 422 -3.74 -6.10 -16.09
C ARG A 422 -3.62 -5.46 -17.48
N LEU A 423 -3.36 -4.16 -17.51
CA LEU A 423 -3.19 -3.42 -18.76
C LEU A 423 -1.97 -3.88 -19.57
N ILE A 424 -0.85 -4.16 -18.92
CA ILE A 424 0.33 -4.74 -19.60
C ILE A 424 -0.04 -6.09 -20.23
N ARG A 425 -0.75 -6.96 -19.53
CA ARG A 425 -1.22 -8.23 -20.08
C ARG A 425 -2.16 -8.01 -21.27
N TRP A 426 -3.14 -7.13 -21.13
CA TRP A 426 -4.05 -6.77 -22.21
C TRP A 426 -3.34 -6.28 -23.48
N LEU A 427 -2.38 -5.38 -23.32
CA LEU A 427 -1.60 -4.84 -24.42
C LEU A 427 -0.65 -5.86 -25.06
N SER A 428 -0.20 -6.87 -24.31
CA SER A 428 0.57 -8.01 -24.81
C SER A 428 -0.30 -9.01 -25.61
N ASP A 429 -1.50 -9.31 -25.12
CA ASP A 429 -2.40 -10.28 -25.75
C ASP A 429 -2.99 -9.74 -27.06
N PHE A 430 -3.21 -8.43 -27.16
CA PHE A 430 -3.63 -7.79 -28.41
C PHE A 430 -2.61 -8.02 -29.53
N LEU A 431 -1.32 -7.96 -29.22
CA LEU A 431 -0.27 -8.27 -30.20
C LEU A 431 -0.29 -9.74 -30.65
N ARG A 432 -0.53 -10.69 -29.73
CA ARG A 432 -0.64 -12.12 -30.05
C ARG A 432 -1.83 -12.40 -30.96
N LEU A 433 -2.98 -11.78 -30.70
CA LEU A 433 -4.18 -11.89 -31.53
C LEU A 433 -3.95 -11.32 -32.95
N LEU A 434 -3.28 -10.16 -33.04
CA LEU A 434 -2.96 -9.52 -34.32
C LEU A 434 -1.98 -10.36 -35.14
N LEU A 435 -0.94 -10.92 -34.48
CA LEU A 435 0.00 -11.85 -35.11
C LEU A 435 -0.68 -13.13 -35.54
N ALA A 436 -1.58 -13.70 -34.75
CA ALA A 436 -2.35 -14.88 -35.09
C ALA A 436 -3.26 -14.62 -36.31
N MET A 437 -3.94 -13.45 -36.36
CA MET A 437 -4.74 -13.05 -37.52
C MET A 437 -3.90 -12.84 -38.77
N LEU A 438 -2.73 -12.24 -38.66
CA LEU A 438 -1.81 -12.03 -39.80
C LEU A 438 -1.22 -13.39 -40.32
N LEU A 439 -0.91 -14.31 -39.42
CA LEU A 439 -0.45 -15.65 -39.80
C LEU A 439 -1.56 -16.43 -40.49
N LEU A 440 -2.80 -16.38 -39.98
CA LEU A 440 -3.94 -17.02 -40.62
C LEU A 440 -4.27 -16.39 -41.99
N SER A 441 -4.14 -15.08 -42.14
CA SER A 441 -4.34 -14.41 -43.45
C SER A 441 -3.21 -14.75 -44.45
N ALA A 442 -1.98 -14.94 -43.97
CA ALA A 442 -0.86 -15.36 -44.84
C ALA A 442 -1.00 -16.84 -45.31
N GLU A 443 -1.52 -17.72 -44.51
CA GLU A 443 -1.84 -19.10 -44.87
C GLU A 443 -2.99 -19.17 -45.89
N CYS A 444 -4.02 -18.32 -45.75
CA CYS A 444 -5.12 -18.23 -46.71
C CYS A 444 -4.72 -17.62 -48.08
N THR A 445 -3.61 -16.88 -48.16
CA THR A 445 -3.11 -16.31 -49.42
C THR A 445 -2.15 -17.25 -50.17
N GLN A 446 -1.70 -18.33 -49.55
CA GLN A 446 -0.83 -19.35 -50.17
C GLN A 446 -1.59 -20.62 -50.56
N ALA A 447 -2.88 -20.74 -50.29
CA ALA A 447 -3.79 -21.77 -50.75
C ALA A 447 -4.67 -21.24 -51.91
#